data_611e2109de806197fb82f6516adf6b9e
#
_entry.id   611e2109de806197fb82f6516adf6b9e
#
_cell.length_a   1.000
_cell.length_b   1.000
_cell.length_c   1.000
_cell.angle_alpha   90.00
_cell.angle_beta   90.00
_cell.angle_gamma   90.00
#
_symmetry.space_group_name_H-M   'P 1'
#
loop_
_entity.id
_entity.type
_entity.pdbx_description
1 polymer ?
#
loop_
_entity_poly.entity_id
_entity_poly.type
_entity_poly.pdbx_seq_one_letter_code
_entity_poly.pdbx_strand_id
1 'polypeptide(L)'
;MKWFTKVEQPEKKAIELIVDPLFIMVACCSMVLLAGLPWISEEIMKWKWSQRIELKLHSYQNYSQHILKYGTALALTIQICSGTIFAPEIPVYSENIIWVVWLIIFFLFIPHPLAIGISALGIISLYLALTIKMGFSHTIDYIFYLSISITLFLNCINKKHLGIAILYVGTSFSLLWVAMEKIVYPSMSIDIIMNHNVPTFGFAPDTFVLLCAFIEFIIGYLFLIGILNRTLSLIVTIIFMLTTMLFGAVEIIGHFMLHIVFIVFLIEGGGGIYISRQVQKQRSMYTIFLLSSFPFLLLITLICYYIYM
;
A
#
# COMPACT_ATOMS: atom_id res chain seq x y z
N MET A 1 2.57 -5.49 -11.08
CA MET A 1 3.07 -6.56 -11.98
C MET A 1 2.51 -6.46 -13.39
N LYS A 2 1.28 -6.05 -13.58
CA LYS A 2 0.63 -5.76 -14.88
C LYS A 2 1.40 -4.77 -15.77
N TRP A 3 2.38 -4.06 -15.21
CA TRP A 3 3.24 -3.12 -15.96
C TRP A 3 4.20 -3.81 -16.91
N PHE A 4 4.53 -5.06 -16.65
CA PHE A 4 5.49 -5.85 -17.43
C PHE A 4 4.82 -6.99 -18.20
N THR A 5 3.97 -7.77 -17.53
CA THR A 5 3.34 -8.97 -18.10
C THR A 5 1.86 -8.99 -17.79
N LYS A 6 1.03 -9.40 -18.77
CA LYS A 6 -0.42 -9.57 -18.61
C LYS A 6 -0.75 -11.06 -18.64
N VAL A 7 -1.52 -11.51 -17.65
CA VAL A 7 -2.08 -12.85 -17.57
C VAL A 7 -3.59 -12.73 -17.37
N GLU A 8 -4.37 -13.50 -18.14
CA GLU A 8 -5.83 -13.34 -18.17
C GLU A 8 -6.58 -14.34 -17.27
N GLN A 9 -5.93 -15.44 -16.89
CA GLN A 9 -6.59 -16.49 -16.11
C GLN A 9 -5.73 -16.93 -14.90
N PRO A 10 -6.37 -17.18 -13.74
CA PRO A 10 -5.70 -17.74 -12.56
C PRO A 10 -5.05 -19.11 -12.87
N GLU A 11 -3.85 -19.34 -12.37
CA GLU A 11 -3.14 -20.60 -12.58
C GLU A 11 -3.76 -21.77 -11.81
N LYS A 12 -4.31 -21.50 -10.62
CA LYS A 12 -4.94 -22.48 -9.74
C LYS A 12 -6.33 -22.01 -9.33
N LYS A 13 -7.24 -22.94 -9.07
CA LYS A 13 -8.52 -22.62 -8.41
C LYS A 13 -8.28 -22.26 -6.96
N ALA A 14 -9.17 -21.45 -6.36
CA ALA A 14 -9.05 -21.00 -4.98
C ALA A 14 -8.86 -22.17 -3.99
N ILE A 15 -9.60 -23.27 -4.16
CA ILE A 15 -9.48 -24.46 -3.30
C ILE A 15 -8.11 -25.13 -3.46
N GLU A 16 -7.61 -25.27 -4.69
CA GLU A 16 -6.31 -25.87 -4.97
C GLU A 16 -5.18 -25.05 -4.35
N LEU A 17 -5.32 -23.74 -4.35
CA LEU A 17 -4.37 -22.83 -3.72
C LEU A 17 -4.37 -22.95 -2.19
N ILE A 18 -5.56 -22.96 -1.57
CA ILE A 18 -5.70 -23.03 -0.10
C ILE A 18 -5.16 -24.37 0.46
N VAL A 19 -5.29 -25.48 -0.27
CA VAL A 19 -4.78 -26.79 0.14
C VAL A 19 -3.35 -27.05 -0.30
N ASP A 20 -2.72 -26.13 -1.02
CA ASP A 20 -1.32 -26.24 -1.44
C ASP A 20 -0.40 -26.30 -0.21
N PRO A 21 0.45 -27.35 -0.06
CA PRO A 21 1.30 -27.50 1.12
C PRO A 21 2.26 -26.33 1.32
N LEU A 22 2.78 -25.74 0.23
CA LEU A 22 3.68 -24.59 0.31
C LEU A 22 2.94 -23.35 0.82
N PHE A 23 1.73 -23.10 0.32
CA PHE A 23 0.89 -22.00 0.80
C PHE A 23 0.56 -22.14 2.31
N ILE A 24 0.15 -23.32 2.74
CA ILE A 24 -0.15 -23.61 4.15
C ILE A 24 1.10 -23.40 5.02
N MET A 25 2.25 -23.92 4.59
CA MET A 25 3.51 -23.78 5.32
C MET A 25 3.88 -22.30 5.49
N VAL A 26 3.82 -21.48 4.44
CA VAL A 26 4.15 -20.06 4.49
C VAL A 26 3.12 -19.30 5.34
N ALA A 27 1.84 -19.63 5.26
CA ALA A 27 0.80 -19.06 6.11
C ALA A 27 1.04 -19.37 7.60
N CYS A 28 1.37 -20.62 7.95
CA CYS A 28 1.71 -21.01 9.31
C CYS A 28 2.97 -20.30 9.82
N CYS A 29 4.03 -20.20 9.01
CA CYS A 29 5.22 -19.44 9.37
C CYS A 29 4.90 -17.97 9.62
N SER A 30 4.06 -17.35 8.79
CA SER A 30 3.57 -15.98 8.96
C SER A 30 2.82 -15.81 10.29
N MET A 31 1.96 -16.74 10.63
CA MET A 31 1.24 -16.72 11.93
C MET A 31 2.19 -16.82 13.11
N VAL A 32 3.22 -17.67 13.05
CA VAL A 32 4.24 -17.79 14.10
C VAL A 32 5.01 -16.47 14.27
N LEU A 33 5.40 -15.83 13.17
CA LEU A 33 6.06 -14.52 13.21
C LEU A 33 5.16 -13.44 13.84
N LEU A 34 3.88 -13.41 13.45
CA LEU A 34 2.91 -12.48 14.02
C LEU A 34 2.64 -12.74 15.49
N ALA A 35 2.62 -13.99 15.92
CA ALA A 35 2.49 -14.35 17.35
C ALA A 35 3.63 -13.78 18.20
N GLY A 36 4.84 -13.69 17.67
CA GLY A 36 6.00 -13.09 18.33
C GLY A 36 6.01 -11.56 18.38
N LEU A 37 5.20 -10.91 17.53
CA LEU A 37 5.23 -9.46 17.32
C LEU A 37 4.97 -8.63 18.60
N PRO A 38 4.04 -9.00 19.52
CA PRO A 38 3.82 -8.26 20.76
C PRO A 38 5.07 -8.12 21.64
N TRP A 39 5.89 -9.18 21.69
CA TRP A 39 7.15 -9.14 22.45
C TRP A 39 8.21 -8.29 21.78
N ILE A 40 8.37 -8.44 20.46
CA ILE A 40 9.35 -7.68 19.65
C ILE A 40 9.03 -6.19 19.69
N SER A 41 7.77 -5.80 19.53
CA SER A 41 7.36 -4.40 19.52
C SER A 41 7.60 -3.71 20.87
N GLU A 42 7.35 -4.39 21.98
CA GLU A 42 7.66 -3.85 23.31
C GLU A 42 9.16 -3.62 23.52
N GLU A 43 10.00 -4.58 23.11
CA GLU A 43 11.45 -4.43 23.28
C GLU A 43 12.00 -3.28 22.42
N ILE A 44 11.54 -3.15 21.17
CA ILE A 44 11.94 -2.03 20.30
C ILE A 44 11.55 -0.68 20.92
N MET A 45 10.37 -0.57 21.51
CA MET A 45 9.92 0.69 22.14
C MET A 45 10.71 1.06 23.40
N LYS A 46 11.39 0.13 24.06
CA LYS A 46 12.26 0.41 25.22
C LYS A 46 13.61 1.03 24.82
N TRP A 47 14.02 0.90 23.58
CA TRP A 47 15.31 1.39 23.14
C TRP A 47 15.36 2.92 23.11
N LYS A 48 16.39 3.51 23.71
CA LYS A 48 16.55 4.98 23.80
C LYS A 48 16.58 5.68 22.44
N TRP A 49 17.17 5.04 21.43
CA TRP A 49 17.18 5.58 20.08
C TRP A 49 15.78 5.56 19.42
N SER A 50 14.99 4.53 19.66
CA SER A 50 13.60 4.46 19.17
C SER A 50 12.77 5.61 19.76
N GLN A 51 12.87 5.85 21.05
CA GLN A 51 12.19 6.96 21.73
C GLN A 51 12.63 8.35 21.21
N ARG A 52 13.94 8.53 20.94
CA ARG A 52 14.45 9.78 20.37
C ARG A 52 13.91 10.02 18.94
N ILE A 53 13.88 8.99 18.11
CA ILE A 53 13.30 9.06 16.76
C ILE A 53 11.81 9.38 16.86
N GLU A 54 11.09 8.72 17.75
CA GLU A 54 9.65 8.97 18.01
C GLU A 54 9.38 10.45 18.33
N LEU A 55 10.12 11.02 19.27
CA LEU A 55 9.99 12.43 19.66
C LEU A 55 10.33 13.38 18.50
N LYS A 56 11.38 13.08 17.73
CA LYS A 56 11.77 13.89 16.58
C LYS A 56 10.73 13.83 15.46
N LEU A 57 10.21 12.64 15.14
CA LEU A 57 9.18 12.48 14.11
C LEU A 57 7.85 13.15 14.53
N HIS A 58 7.51 13.08 15.81
CA HIS A 58 6.33 13.78 16.34
C HIS A 58 6.40 15.30 16.09
N SER A 59 7.57 15.92 16.17
CA SER A 59 7.72 17.36 15.88
C SER A 59 7.45 17.73 14.41
N TYR A 60 7.49 16.76 13.49
CA TYR A 60 7.19 16.96 12.07
C TYR A 60 5.72 16.69 11.69
N GLN A 61 4.86 16.26 12.61
CA GLN A 61 3.46 15.92 12.30
C GLN A 61 2.65 17.07 11.69
N ASN A 62 3.04 18.32 11.99
CA ASN A 62 2.40 19.49 11.38
C ASN A 62 2.68 19.61 9.88
N TYR A 63 3.76 18.99 9.39
CA TYR A 63 4.15 19.03 7.98
C TYR A 63 3.56 17.88 7.15
N SER A 64 2.99 16.85 7.78
CA SER A 64 2.48 15.67 7.07
C SER A 64 1.44 15.99 6.00
N GLN A 65 0.56 16.97 6.27
CA GLN A 65 -0.44 17.44 5.31
C GLN A 65 0.19 18.15 4.11
N HIS A 66 1.22 18.97 4.35
CA HIS A 66 1.97 19.63 3.28
C HIS A 66 2.73 18.63 2.41
N ILE A 67 3.36 17.63 3.06
CA ILE A 67 4.06 16.54 2.35
C ILE A 67 3.07 15.77 1.47
N LEU A 68 1.92 15.39 2.01
CA LEU A 68 0.88 14.69 1.23
C LEU A 68 0.41 15.54 0.05
N LYS A 69 0.08 16.81 0.28
CA LYS A 69 -0.43 17.74 -0.73
C LYS A 69 0.59 17.97 -1.86
N TYR A 70 1.78 18.41 -1.53
CA TYR A 70 2.80 18.74 -2.54
C TYR A 70 3.42 17.48 -3.14
N GLY A 71 3.53 16.41 -2.35
CA GLY A 71 3.94 15.10 -2.86
C GLY A 71 2.95 14.54 -3.88
N THR A 72 1.64 14.69 -3.64
CA THR A 72 0.60 14.33 -4.63
C THR A 72 0.75 15.15 -5.91
N ALA A 73 0.96 16.46 -5.81
CA ALA A 73 1.18 17.30 -6.98
C ALA A 73 2.41 16.84 -7.80
N LEU A 74 3.52 16.56 -7.12
CA LEU A 74 4.74 16.08 -7.76
C LEU A 74 4.55 14.70 -8.41
N ALA A 75 3.88 13.76 -7.72
CA ALA A 75 3.59 12.43 -8.26
C ALA A 75 2.73 12.50 -9.53
N LEU A 76 1.66 13.31 -9.51
CA LEU A 76 0.83 13.53 -10.69
C LEU A 76 1.62 14.22 -11.83
N THR A 77 2.55 15.13 -11.51
CA THR A 77 3.43 15.74 -12.52
C THR A 77 4.32 14.70 -13.19
N ILE A 78 4.96 13.81 -12.41
CA ILE A 78 5.79 12.71 -12.94
C ILE A 78 4.96 11.83 -13.87
N GLN A 79 3.77 11.45 -13.46
CA GLN A 79 2.89 10.58 -14.25
C GLN A 79 2.44 11.24 -15.53
N ILE A 80 1.93 12.47 -15.49
CA ILE A 80 1.44 13.13 -16.69
C ILE A 80 2.57 13.43 -17.70
N CYS A 81 3.78 13.76 -17.22
CA CYS A 81 4.95 13.92 -18.07
C CYS A 81 5.41 12.60 -18.69
N SER A 82 5.09 11.47 -18.07
CA SER A 82 5.35 10.12 -18.61
C SER A 82 4.21 9.62 -19.51
N GLY A 83 3.17 10.43 -19.76
CA GLY A 83 2.01 10.05 -20.57
C GLY A 83 1.07 9.04 -19.89
N THR A 84 1.15 8.90 -18.56
CA THR A 84 0.37 7.93 -17.78
C THR A 84 -0.43 8.64 -16.68
N ILE A 85 -1.36 7.90 -16.05
CA ILE A 85 -2.13 8.38 -14.91
C ILE A 85 -2.33 7.25 -13.91
N PHE A 86 -2.06 7.51 -12.63
CA PHE A 86 -2.11 6.59 -11.48
C PHE A 86 -1.12 5.42 -11.55
N ALA A 87 -0.85 4.88 -12.73
CA ALA A 87 0.06 3.75 -12.93
C ALA A 87 0.71 3.75 -14.31
N PRO A 88 1.88 3.13 -14.46
CA PRO A 88 2.59 3.07 -15.74
C PRO A 88 1.82 2.38 -16.87
N GLU A 89 0.96 1.38 -16.54
CA GLU A 89 0.14 0.67 -17.53
C GLU A 89 -1.11 1.43 -17.96
N ILE A 90 -1.41 2.57 -17.32
CA ILE A 90 -2.62 3.35 -17.63
C ILE A 90 -2.22 4.57 -18.44
N PRO A 91 -2.24 4.50 -19.78
CA PRO A 91 -1.92 5.64 -20.62
C PRO A 91 -3.01 6.70 -20.57
N VAL A 92 -2.64 7.94 -20.73
CA VAL A 92 -3.59 9.05 -20.87
C VAL A 92 -4.27 8.95 -22.25
N TYR A 93 -5.59 8.80 -22.27
CA TYR A 93 -6.36 8.52 -23.48
C TYR A 93 -6.87 9.77 -24.21
N SER A 94 -6.83 10.93 -23.57
CA SER A 94 -7.31 12.17 -24.19
C SER A 94 -6.60 13.40 -23.64
N GLU A 95 -6.48 14.41 -24.48
CA GLU A 95 -5.92 15.71 -24.10
C GLU A 95 -6.69 16.37 -22.96
N ASN A 96 -8.00 16.18 -22.90
CA ASN A 96 -8.84 16.73 -21.84
C ASN A 96 -8.40 16.24 -20.45
N ILE A 97 -7.97 14.97 -20.32
CA ILE A 97 -7.45 14.41 -19.06
C ILE A 97 -6.17 15.14 -18.66
N ILE A 98 -5.29 15.43 -19.62
CA ILE A 98 -4.04 16.17 -19.36
C ILE A 98 -4.37 17.53 -18.75
N TRP A 99 -5.29 18.28 -19.32
CA TRP A 99 -5.69 19.58 -18.80
C TRP A 99 -6.34 19.49 -17.41
N VAL A 100 -7.18 18.47 -17.18
CA VAL A 100 -7.78 18.23 -15.86
C VAL A 100 -6.71 17.94 -14.83
N VAL A 101 -5.70 17.10 -15.12
CA VAL A 101 -4.61 16.79 -14.19
C VAL A 101 -3.77 18.04 -13.91
N TRP A 102 -3.43 18.85 -14.93
CA TRP A 102 -2.72 20.11 -14.71
C TRP A 102 -3.52 21.09 -13.85
N LEU A 103 -4.84 21.14 -14.03
CA LEU A 103 -5.70 21.96 -13.17
C LEU A 103 -5.69 21.47 -11.71
N ILE A 104 -5.74 20.15 -11.50
CA ILE A 104 -5.62 19.55 -10.18
C ILE A 104 -4.28 19.92 -9.53
N ILE A 105 -3.17 19.76 -10.26
CA ILE A 105 -1.83 20.13 -9.79
C ILE A 105 -1.77 21.62 -9.44
N PHE A 106 -2.29 22.49 -10.31
CA PHE A 106 -2.33 23.93 -10.06
C PHE A 106 -3.07 24.27 -8.75
N PHE A 107 -4.26 23.71 -8.52
CA PHE A 107 -5.02 23.92 -7.30
C PHE A 107 -4.33 23.35 -6.06
N LEU A 108 -3.57 22.24 -6.19
CA LEU A 108 -2.77 21.70 -5.08
C LEU A 108 -1.66 22.69 -4.66
N PHE A 109 -1.12 23.52 -5.53
CA PHE A 109 -0.14 24.53 -5.13
C PHE A 109 -0.75 25.72 -4.37
N ILE A 110 -2.05 25.99 -4.52
CA ILE A 110 -2.71 27.09 -3.82
C ILE A 110 -2.91 26.72 -2.35
N PRO A 111 -2.39 27.53 -1.38
CA PRO A 111 -2.53 27.25 0.05
C PRO A 111 -3.89 27.68 0.60
N HIS A 112 -4.99 27.24 -0.03
CA HIS A 112 -6.35 27.58 0.37
C HIS A 112 -7.20 26.30 0.48
N PRO A 113 -7.99 26.10 1.54
CA PRO A 113 -8.77 24.88 1.74
C PRO A 113 -9.70 24.53 0.57
N LEU A 114 -10.38 25.51 -0.01
CA LEU A 114 -11.27 25.27 -1.16
C LEU A 114 -10.50 24.75 -2.38
N ALA A 115 -9.32 25.29 -2.66
CA ALA A 115 -8.49 24.82 -3.79
C ALA A 115 -8.05 23.36 -3.60
N ILE A 116 -7.63 23.01 -2.38
CA ILE A 116 -7.29 21.64 -2.03
C ILE A 116 -8.50 20.72 -2.15
N GLY A 117 -9.69 21.18 -1.69
CA GLY A 117 -10.94 20.44 -1.83
C GLY A 117 -11.34 20.19 -3.29
N ILE A 118 -11.18 21.18 -4.16
CA ILE A 118 -11.42 21.04 -5.61
C ILE A 118 -10.45 20.01 -6.20
N SER A 119 -9.16 20.06 -5.86
CA SER A 119 -8.18 19.05 -6.31
C SER A 119 -8.54 17.65 -5.84
N ALA A 120 -8.94 17.50 -4.58
CA ALA A 120 -9.35 16.22 -4.02
C ALA A 120 -10.56 15.64 -4.80
N LEU A 121 -11.59 16.44 -5.05
CA LEU A 121 -12.75 16.03 -5.85
C LEU A 121 -12.35 15.71 -7.30
N GLY A 122 -11.40 16.46 -7.87
CA GLY A 122 -10.85 16.18 -9.19
C GLY A 122 -10.18 14.81 -9.27
N ILE A 123 -9.33 14.45 -8.30
CA ILE A 123 -8.68 13.13 -8.24
C ILE A 123 -9.74 12.02 -8.05
N ILE A 124 -10.74 12.21 -7.18
CA ILE A 124 -11.85 11.26 -7.01
C ILE A 124 -12.58 11.04 -8.34
N SER A 125 -12.91 12.13 -9.06
CA SER A 125 -13.62 12.05 -10.34
C SER A 125 -12.80 11.31 -11.41
N LEU A 126 -11.48 11.55 -11.47
CA LEU A 126 -10.58 10.82 -12.36
C LEU A 126 -10.49 9.33 -12.01
N TYR A 127 -10.39 9.00 -10.71
CA TYR A 127 -10.36 7.62 -10.25
C TYR A 127 -11.66 6.88 -10.60
N LEU A 128 -12.82 7.50 -10.37
CA LEU A 128 -14.12 6.93 -10.71
C LEU A 128 -14.28 6.75 -12.23
N ALA A 129 -13.88 7.73 -13.03
CA ALA A 129 -13.91 7.63 -14.50
C ALA A 129 -13.03 6.48 -14.99
N LEU A 130 -11.86 6.28 -14.37
CA LEU A 130 -10.97 5.17 -14.67
C LEU A 130 -11.60 3.83 -14.28
N THR A 131 -12.22 3.75 -13.10
CA THR A 131 -12.92 2.55 -12.61
C THR A 131 -14.06 2.14 -13.54
N ILE A 132 -14.83 3.10 -14.07
CA ILE A 132 -15.88 2.84 -15.07
C ILE A 132 -15.30 2.29 -16.35
N LYS A 133 -14.12 2.78 -16.77
CA LYS A 133 -13.49 2.40 -18.04
C LYS A 133 -12.76 1.05 -17.98
N MET A 134 -12.01 0.79 -16.93
CA MET A 134 -11.13 -0.36 -16.81
C MET A 134 -11.72 -1.50 -15.99
N GLY A 135 -12.80 -1.25 -15.24
CA GLY A 135 -13.37 -2.18 -14.29
C GLY A 135 -12.81 -2.01 -12.88
N PHE A 136 -13.61 -2.41 -11.90
CA PHE A 136 -13.28 -2.27 -10.48
C PHE A 136 -12.07 -3.10 -10.08
N SER A 137 -11.98 -4.35 -10.56
CA SER A 137 -10.89 -5.28 -10.24
C SER A 137 -9.51 -4.73 -10.61
N HIS A 138 -9.40 -4.00 -11.73
CA HIS A 138 -8.13 -3.42 -12.18
C HIS A 138 -7.75 -2.13 -11.45
N THR A 139 -8.72 -1.42 -10.86
CA THR A 139 -8.48 -0.13 -10.22
C THR A 139 -8.31 -0.23 -8.72
N ILE A 140 -8.68 -1.36 -8.11
CA ILE A 140 -8.56 -1.57 -6.66
C ILE A 140 -7.09 -1.56 -6.19
N ASP A 141 -6.13 -1.94 -7.03
CA ASP A 141 -4.69 -1.82 -6.79
C ASP A 141 -4.30 -0.37 -6.43
N TYR A 142 -5.04 0.58 -6.99
CA TYR A 142 -4.78 2.02 -6.88
C TYR A 142 -5.76 2.74 -5.94
N ILE A 143 -6.51 2.00 -5.10
CA ILE A 143 -7.50 2.58 -4.17
C ILE A 143 -6.86 3.56 -3.17
N PHE A 144 -5.54 3.48 -2.97
CA PHE A 144 -4.80 4.45 -2.17
C PHE A 144 -4.88 5.88 -2.72
N TYR A 145 -5.06 6.10 -4.05
CA TYR A 145 -5.32 7.43 -4.61
C TYR A 145 -6.66 8.00 -4.14
N LEU A 146 -7.68 7.15 -4.04
CA LEU A 146 -8.96 7.54 -3.47
C LEU A 146 -8.81 7.92 -1.99
N SER A 147 -8.04 7.15 -1.22
CA SER A 147 -7.79 7.45 0.19
C SER A 147 -6.95 8.73 0.38
N ILE A 148 -5.98 9.01 -0.49
CA ILE A 148 -5.25 10.29 -0.52
C ILE A 148 -6.22 11.45 -0.72
N SER A 149 -7.09 11.33 -1.71
CA SER A 149 -8.05 12.39 -2.06
C SER A 149 -9.02 12.66 -0.91
N ILE A 150 -9.57 11.61 -0.30
CA ILE A 150 -10.45 11.74 0.86
C ILE A 150 -9.67 12.37 2.04
N THR A 151 -8.40 12.00 2.24
CA THR A 151 -7.55 12.59 3.27
C THR A 151 -7.32 14.08 3.05
N LEU A 152 -7.00 14.49 1.81
CA LEU A 152 -6.85 15.90 1.45
C LEU A 152 -8.16 16.67 1.68
N PHE A 153 -9.30 16.11 1.31
CA PHE A 153 -10.61 16.72 1.55
C PHE A 153 -10.93 16.86 3.04
N LEU A 154 -10.70 15.79 3.83
CA LEU A 154 -10.93 15.82 5.28
C LEU A 154 -10.03 16.81 6.02
N ASN A 155 -8.82 17.03 5.50
CA ASN A 155 -7.92 18.05 6.02
C ASN A 155 -8.50 19.48 5.85
N CYS A 156 -9.22 19.73 4.75
CA CYS A 156 -9.88 21.04 4.52
C CYS A 156 -10.95 21.35 5.55
N ILE A 157 -11.56 20.33 6.14
CA ILE A 157 -12.61 20.46 7.18
C ILE A 157 -12.09 20.13 8.59
N ASN A 158 -10.78 20.22 8.80
CA ASN A 158 -10.10 20.00 10.09
C ASN A 158 -10.28 18.60 10.70
N LYS A 159 -10.55 17.58 9.89
CA LYS A 159 -10.67 16.18 10.32
C LYS A 159 -9.42 15.36 10.00
N LYS A 160 -8.24 15.90 10.32
CA LYS A 160 -6.95 15.29 10.00
C LYS A 160 -6.84 13.83 10.47
N HIS A 161 -7.22 13.53 11.72
CA HIS A 161 -7.08 12.16 12.27
C HIS A 161 -7.90 11.13 11.48
N LEU A 162 -9.11 11.49 11.07
CA LEU A 162 -9.94 10.63 10.24
C LEU A 162 -9.31 10.44 8.84
N GLY A 163 -8.77 11.51 8.26
CA GLY A 163 -8.06 11.45 6.99
C GLY A 163 -6.87 10.48 7.04
N ILE A 164 -6.03 10.59 8.06
CA ILE A 164 -4.89 9.70 8.24
C ILE A 164 -5.33 8.23 8.43
N ALA A 165 -6.40 7.98 9.20
CA ALA A 165 -6.93 6.62 9.34
C ALA A 165 -7.41 6.05 7.99
N ILE A 166 -8.11 6.84 7.18
CA ILE A 166 -8.55 6.44 5.84
C ILE A 166 -7.35 6.19 4.92
N LEU A 167 -6.29 7.00 5.01
CA LEU A 167 -5.07 6.81 4.24
C LEU A 167 -4.42 5.46 4.56
N TYR A 168 -4.32 5.09 5.84
CA TYR A 168 -3.84 3.77 6.26
C TYR A 168 -4.70 2.65 5.69
N VAL A 169 -6.03 2.75 5.84
CA VAL A 169 -6.97 1.73 5.35
C VAL A 169 -6.84 1.53 3.84
N GLY A 170 -6.92 2.62 3.05
CA GLY A 170 -6.85 2.51 1.59
C GLY A 170 -5.50 2.00 1.08
N THR A 171 -4.38 2.46 1.69
CA THR A 171 -3.05 1.95 1.33
C THR A 171 -2.89 0.48 1.71
N SER A 172 -3.41 0.07 2.88
CA SER A 172 -3.43 -1.34 3.29
C SER A 172 -4.19 -2.20 2.30
N PHE A 173 -5.38 -1.77 1.87
CA PHE A 173 -6.16 -2.52 0.89
C PHE A 173 -5.44 -2.65 -0.46
N SER A 174 -4.76 -1.61 -0.94
CA SER A 174 -3.92 -1.71 -2.14
C SER A 174 -2.83 -2.77 -1.98
N LEU A 175 -2.08 -2.75 -0.88
CA LEU A 175 -1.02 -3.74 -0.62
C LEU A 175 -1.57 -5.18 -0.51
N LEU A 176 -2.68 -5.36 0.22
CA LEU A 176 -3.33 -6.66 0.36
C LEU A 176 -3.80 -7.20 -1.00
N TRP A 177 -4.33 -6.33 -1.87
CA TRP A 177 -4.83 -6.72 -3.17
C TRP A 177 -3.70 -7.09 -4.13
N VAL A 178 -2.63 -6.29 -4.18
CA VAL A 178 -1.43 -6.60 -4.98
C VAL A 178 -0.73 -7.86 -4.49
N ALA A 179 -0.74 -8.13 -3.19
CA ALA A 179 -0.26 -9.41 -2.66
C ALA A 179 -1.09 -10.60 -3.16
N MET A 180 -2.43 -10.45 -3.22
CA MET A 180 -3.31 -11.48 -3.81
C MET A 180 -3.04 -11.69 -5.30
N GLU A 181 -2.76 -10.63 -6.05
CA GLU A 181 -2.36 -10.73 -7.47
C GLU A 181 -1.13 -11.66 -7.63
N LYS A 182 -0.10 -11.49 -6.79
CA LYS A 182 1.10 -12.34 -6.84
C LYS A 182 0.83 -13.79 -6.47
N ILE A 183 -0.14 -14.03 -5.56
CA ILE A 183 -0.53 -15.37 -5.14
C ILE A 183 -1.34 -16.08 -6.23
N VAL A 184 -2.26 -15.37 -6.89
CA VAL A 184 -3.18 -15.94 -7.88
C VAL A 184 -2.57 -16.01 -9.28
N TYR A 185 -1.68 -15.04 -9.61
CA TYR A 185 -0.99 -14.93 -10.89
C TYR A 185 0.54 -14.93 -10.73
N PRO A 186 1.15 -15.97 -10.14
CA PRO A 186 2.58 -15.99 -9.86
C PRO A 186 3.43 -15.85 -11.12
N SER A 187 2.97 -16.33 -12.29
CA SER A 187 3.65 -16.22 -13.58
C SER A 187 4.05 -14.80 -13.94
N MET A 188 3.22 -13.78 -13.63
CA MET A 188 3.58 -12.38 -13.86
C MET A 188 4.85 -11.97 -13.10
N SER A 189 4.98 -12.41 -11.85
CA SER A 189 6.14 -12.10 -11.01
C SER A 189 7.34 -12.96 -11.36
N ILE A 190 7.13 -14.24 -11.74
CA ILE A 190 8.18 -15.14 -12.20
C ILE A 190 8.81 -14.61 -13.50
N ASP A 191 7.99 -14.13 -14.43
CA ASP A 191 8.46 -13.52 -15.68
C ASP A 191 9.38 -12.32 -15.41
N ILE A 192 9.01 -11.46 -14.45
CA ILE A 192 9.86 -10.34 -14.04
C ILE A 192 11.18 -10.83 -13.44
N ILE A 193 11.15 -11.85 -12.58
CA ILE A 193 12.36 -12.43 -11.98
C ILE A 193 13.29 -12.94 -13.06
N MET A 194 12.77 -13.65 -14.03
CA MET A 194 13.56 -14.25 -15.12
C MET A 194 14.11 -13.20 -16.08
N ASN A 195 13.30 -12.21 -16.47
CA ASN A 195 13.70 -11.20 -17.45
C ASN A 195 14.66 -10.13 -16.89
N HIS A 196 14.57 -9.85 -15.59
CA HIS A 196 15.41 -8.84 -14.92
C HIS A 196 16.49 -9.45 -14.02
N ASN A 197 16.66 -10.79 -14.02
CA ASN A 197 17.63 -11.49 -13.19
C ASN A 197 17.55 -11.10 -11.71
N VAL A 198 16.32 -11.03 -11.17
CA VAL A 198 16.09 -10.64 -9.76
C VAL A 198 16.67 -11.73 -8.85
N PRO A 199 17.51 -11.37 -7.86
CA PRO A 199 18.12 -12.35 -6.96
C PRO A 199 17.05 -13.02 -6.08
N THR A 200 16.91 -14.34 -6.19
CA THR A 200 15.95 -15.15 -5.42
C THR A 200 16.55 -15.72 -4.13
N PHE A 201 17.79 -15.39 -3.79
CA PHE A 201 18.52 -15.87 -2.61
C PHE A 201 18.57 -17.40 -2.47
N GLY A 202 18.54 -18.11 -3.59
CA GLY A 202 18.57 -19.59 -3.64
C GLY A 202 17.21 -20.27 -3.57
N PHE A 203 16.13 -19.54 -3.46
CA PHE A 203 14.77 -20.09 -3.57
C PHE A 203 14.39 -20.31 -5.04
N ALA A 204 13.54 -21.32 -5.29
CA ALA A 204 12.87 -21.46 -6.57
C ALA A 204 11.99 -20.23 -6.83
N PRO A 205 11.87 -19.75 -8.09
CA PRO A 205 11.15 -18.50 -8.39
C PRO A 205 9.70 -18.45 -7.89
N ASP A 206 8.96 -19.56 -8.00
CA ASP A 206 7.60 -19.70 -7.48
C ASP A 206 7.52 -19.57 -5.95
N THR A 207 8.43 -20.24 -5.25
CA THR A 207 8.55 -20.11 -3.78
C THR A 207 8.92 -18.69 -3.38
N PHE A 208 9.86 -18.06 -4.08
CA PHE A 208 10.27 -16.69 -3.82
C PHE A 208 9.12 -15.71 -4.02
N VAL A 209 8.34 -15.84 -5.10
CA VAL A 209 7.14 -15.01 -5.36
C VAL A 209 6.12 -15.16 -4.25
N LEU A 210 5.85 -16.39 -3.81
CA LEU A 210 4.90 -16.64 -2.71
C LEU A 210 5.38 -15.99 -1.41
N LEU A 211 6.66 -16.10 -1.06
CA LEU A 211 7.24 -15.45 0.11
C LEU A 211 7.11 -13.92 0.02
N CYS A 212 7.43 -13.32 -1.12
CA CYS A 212 7.27 -11.88 -1.34
C CYS A 212 5.80 -11.45 -1.20
N ALA A 213 4.86 -12.22 -1.73
CA ALA A 213 3.44 -11.96 -1.61
C ALA A 213 2.97 -11.99 -0.14
N PHE A 214 3.41 -12.98 0.64
CA PHE A 214 3.09 -13.04 2.06
C PHE A 214 3.73 -11.91 2.87
N ILE A 215 4.96 -11.51 2.56
CA ILE A 215 5.61 -10.33 3.19
C ILE A 215 4.77 -9.08 2.94
N GLU A 216 4.37 -8.85 1.69
CA GLU A 216 3.55 -7.69 1.30
C GLU A 216 2.16 -7.74 1.96
N PHE A 217 1.54 -8.92 2.03
CA PHE A 217 0.27 -9.12 2.72
C PHE A 217 0.38 -8.81 4.22
N ILE A 218 1.44 -9.31 4.89
CA ILE A 218 1.71 -9.01 6.31
C ILE A 218 1.88 -7.50 6.52
N ILE A 219 2.62 -6.82 5.66
CA ILE A 219 2.83 -5.37 5.76
C ILE A 219 1.49 -4.64 5.62
N GLY A 220 0.68 -4.97 4.61
CA GLY A 220 -0.67 -4.41 4.44
C GLY A 220 -1.56 -4.67 5.65
N TYR A 221 -1.55 -5.90 6.18
CA TYR A 221 -2.28 -6.26 7.40
C TYR A 221 -1.83 -5.44 8.62
N LEU A 222 -0.52 -5.30 8.85
CA LEU A 222 0.02 -4.56 9.98
C LEU A 222 -0.28 -3.05 9.89
N PHE A 223 -0.24 -2.46 8.70
CA PHE A 223 -0.70 -1.09 8.48
C PHE A 223 -2.20 -0.93 8.79
N LEU A 224 -3.02 -1.90 8.37
CA LEU A 224 -4.47 -1.89 8.60
C LEU A 224 -4.80 -1.85 10.09
N ILE A 225 -4.11 -2.66 10.89
CA ILE A 225 -4.33 -2.75 12.34
C ILE A 225 -3.52 -1.72 13.15
N GLY A 226 -2.61 -0.99 12.51
CA GLY A 226 -1.88 0.12 13.13
C GLY A 226 -0.69 -0.28 14.00
N ILE A 227 0.01 -1.36 13.64
CA ILE A 227 1.15 -1.91 14.40
C ILE A 227 2.46 -1.58 13.69
N LEU A 228 3.45 -1.09 14.44
CA LEU A 228 4.81 -0.79 13.95
C LEU A 228 4.85 0.11 12.71
N ASN A 229 3.86 0.96 12.49
CA ASN A 229 3.66 1.73 11.28
C ASN A 229 4.92 2.47 10.80
N ARG A 230 5.66 3.11 11.72
CA ARG A 230 6.91 3.83 11.40
C ARG A 230 8.01 2.90 10.90
N THR A 231 8.21 1.78 11.60
CA THR A 231 9.22 0.79 11.24
C THR A 231 8.87 0.13 9.90
N LEU A 232 7.61 -0.23 9.70
CA LEU A 232 7.13 -0.82 8.45
C LEU A 232 7.27 0.17 7.29
N SER A 233 6.89 1.43 7.48
CA SER A 233 7.03 2.47 6.43
C SER A 233 8.48 2.63 6.00
N LEU A 234 9.42 2.60 6.94
CA LEU A 234 10.85 2.65 6.63
C LEU A 234 11.30 1.41 5.84
N ILE A 235 10.92 0.22 6.29
CA ILE A 235 11.28 -1.06 5.63
C ILE A 235 10.74 -1.09 4.20
N VAL A 236 9.46 -0.76 4.01
CA VAL A 236 8.82 -0.78 2.68
C VAL A 236 9.43 0.28 1.76
N THR A 237 9.74 1.48 2.29
CA THR A 237 10.43 2.50 1.52
C THR A 237 11.79 2.00 1.02
N ILE A 238 12.57 1.32 1.87
CA ILE A 238 13.87 0.74 1.48
C ILE A 238 13.67 -0.34 0.41
N ILE A 239 12.71 -1.25 0.58
CA ILE A 239 12.42 -2.31 -0.39
C ILE A 239 12.06 -1.69 -1.75
N PHE A 240 11.16 -0.71 -1.79
CA PHE A 240 10.75 -0.06 -3.05
C PHE A 240 11.86 0.76 -3.68
N MET A 241 12.77 1.34 -2.90
CA MET A 241 13.97 1.98 -3.44
C MET A 241 14.92 0.95 -4.09
N LEU A 242 15.05 -0.24 -3.51
CA LEU A 242 15.83 -1.32 -4.10
C LEU A 242 15.20 -1.83 -5.41
N THR A 243 13.87 -1.96 -5.48
CA THR A 243 13.17 -2.34 -6.73
C THR A 243 13.33 -1.25 -7.80
N THR A 244 13.34 0.02 -7.42
CA THR A 244 13.62 1.13 -8.35
C THR A 244 15.01 1.02 -8.99
N MET A 245 16.01 0.55 -8.24
CA MET A 245 17.35 0.31 -8.79
C MET A 245 17.36 -0.83 -9.84
N LEU A 246 16.45 -1.81 -9.71
CA LEU A 246 16.34 -2.92 -10.66
C LEU A 246 15.52 -2.57 -11.90
N PHE A 247 14.42 -1.85 -11.73
CA PHE A 247 13.42 -1.65 -12.79
C PHE A 247 13.39 -0.22 -13.35
N GLY A 248 14.15 0.70 -12.75
CA GLY A 248 14.36 2.07 -13.26
C GLY A 248 13.11 2.95 -13.27
N ALA A 249 12.92 3.70 -14.36
CA ALA A 249 11.91 4.76 -14.45
C ALA A 249 10.47 4.26 -14.28
N VAL A 250 10.16 3.03 -14.70
CA VAL A 250 8.80 2.45 -14.56
C VAL A 250 8.41 2.34 -13.09
N GLU A 251 9.36 1.90 -12.23
CA GLU A 251 9.15 1.83 -10.78
C GLU A 251 8.97 3.21 -10.15
N ILE A 252 9.73 4.21 -10.61
CA ILE A 252 9.55 5.60 -10.13
C ILE A 252 8.13 6.06 -10.44
N ILE A 253 7.65 5.89 -11.66
CA ILE A 253 6.31 6.31 -12.06
C ILE A 253 5.24 5.58 -11.24
N GLY A 254 5.42 4.27 -11.02
CA GLY A 254 4.46 3.43 -10.30
C GLY A 254 4.41 3.66 -8.80
N HIS A 255 5.57 3.81 -8.16
CA HIS A 255 5.68 3.79 -6.69
C HIS A 255 5.94 5.14 -6.03
N PHE A 256 6.26 6.21 -6.78
CA PHE A 256 6.59 7.51 -6.20
C PHE A 256 5.50 8.01 -5.24
N MET A 257 4.22 7.85 -5.61
CA MET A 257 3.12 8.26 -4.76
C MET A 257 3.05 7.44 -3.46
N LEU A 258 3.34 6.15 -3.51
CA LEU A 258 3.40 5.30 -2.31
C LEU A 258 4.54 5.74 -1.39
N HIS A 259 5.71 6.14 -1.92
CA HIS A 259 6.78 6.72 -1.10
C HIS A 259 6.33 7.96 -0.34
N ILE A 260 5.54 8.85 -0.98
CA ILE A 260 4.96 10.02 -0.30
C ILE A 260 4.05 9.58 0.85
N VAL A 261 3.20 8.57 0.62
CA VAL A 261 2.31 8.02 1.67
C VAL A 261 3.13 7.42 2.81
N PHE A 262 4.18 6.65 2.53
CA PHE A 262 5.03 6.05 3.56
C PHE A 262 5.82 7.10 4.36
N ILE A 263 6.23 8.22 3.74
CA ILE A 263 6.81 9.36 4.48
C ILE A 263 5.78 9.94 5.45
N VAL A 264 4.52 10.07 5.03
CA VAL A 264 3.43 10.53 5.91
C VAL A 264 3.23 9.53 7.05
N PHE A 265 3.21 8.22 6.79
CA PHE A 265 3.07 7.17 7.81
C PHE A 265 4.25 7.16 8.78
N LEU A 266 5.47 7.38 8.30
CA LEU A 266 6.66 7.50 9.15
C LEU A 266 6.52 8.68 10.13
N ILE A 267 6.01 9.81 9.68
CA ILE A 267 5.84 11.01 10.49
C ILE A 267 4.67 10.85 11.47
N GLU A 268 3.51 10.40 11.00
CA GLU A 268 2.30 10.27 11.82
C GLU A 268 2.41 9.14 12.85
N GLY A 269 2.94 7.98 12.48
CA GLY A 269 3.20 6.84 13.34
C GLY A 269 1.96 6.12 13.88
N GLY A 270 0.89 6.85 14.15
CA GLY A 270 -0.40 6.32 14.59
C GLY A 270 -1.43 6.41 13.48
N GLY A 271 -2.11 5.32 13.18
CA GLY A 271 -3.14 5.28 12.13
C GLY A 271 -3.66 3.85 12.00
N GLY A 272 -4.63 3.64 11.16
CA GLY A 272 -5.24 2.33 10.98
C GLY A 272 -6.43 2.09 11.92
N ILE A 273 -6.93 0.88 11.89
CA ILE A 273 -8.02 0.46 12.78
C ILE A 273 -7.42 0.23 14.16
N TYR A 274 -7.73 1.13 15.10
CA TYR A 274 -7.21 1.03 16.47
C TYR A 274 -7.70 -0.24 17.15
N ILE A 275 -6.78 -1.17 17.41
CA ILE A 275 -7.03 -2.22 18.38
C ILE A 275 -7.22 -1.56 19.74
N SER A 276 -8.28 -1.96 20.45
CA SER A 276 -8.54 -1.46 21.80
C SER A 276 -7.27 -1.51 22.65
N ARG A 277 -6.94 -0.41 23.34
CA ARG A 277 -5.79 -0.35 24.26
C ARG A 277 -5.82 -1.45 25.30
N GLN A 278 -7.00 -2.01 25.64
CA GLN A 278 -7.14 -3.15 26.56
C GLN A 278 -6.58 -4.43 25.95
N VAL A 279 -6.83 -4.69 24.64
CA VAL A 279 -6.29 -5.85 23.93
C VAL A 279 -4.78 -5.75 23.81
N GLN A 280 -4.26 -4.56 23.50
CA GLN A 280 -2.80 -4.35 23.42
C GLN A 280 -2.07 -4.53 24.76
N LYS A 281 -2.71 -4.19 25.89
CA LYS A 281 -2.12 -4.36 27.23
C LYS A 281 -2.01 -5.82 27.68
N GLN A 282 -2.86 -6.71 27.16
CA GLN A 282 -2.82 -8.13 27.48
C GLN A 282 -2.17 -8.91 26.33
N ARG A 283 -0.90 -9.26 26.47
CA ARG A 283 -0.12 -9.96 25.41
C ARG A 283 -0.83 -11.18 24.84
N SER A 284 -1.44 -12.01 25.69
CA SER A 284 -2.18 -13.20 25.25
C SER A 284 -3.38 -12.86 24.38
N MET A 285 -4.18 -11.87 24.77
CA MET A 285 -5.32 -11.40 23.96
C MET A 285 -4.85 -10.79 22.64
N TYR A 286 -3.73 -10.06 22.68
CA TYR A 286 -3.16 -9.47 21.49
C TYR A 286 -2.67 -10.53 20.51
N THR A 287 -1.96 -11.56 21.01
CA THR A 287 -1.53 -12.70 20.19
C THR A 287 -2.71 -13.46 19.61
N ILE A 288 -3.75 -13.75 20.41
CA ILE A 288 -4.97 -14.43 19.93
C ILE A 288 -5.65 -13.59 18.83
N PHE A 289 -5.74 -12.28 19.01
CA PHE A 289 -6.28 -11.37 17.98
C PHE A 289 -5.51 -11.48 16.67
N LEU A 290 -4.17 -11.42 16.71
CA LEU A 290 -3.34 -11.53 15.51
C LEU A 290 -3.50 -12.89 14.81
N LEU A 291 -3.48 -13.97 15.59
CA LEU A 291 -3.62 -15.34 15.08
C LEU A 291 -4.99 -15.65 14.50
N SER A 292 -6.06 -14.97 14.94
CA SER A 292 -7.41 -15.15 14.39
C SER A 292 -7.70 -14.21 13.23
N SER A 293 -7.33 -12.93 13.33
CA SER A 293 -7.67 -11.92 12.33
C SER A 293 -6.83 -12.00 11.05
N PHE A 294 -5.56 -12.43 11.15
CA PHE A 294 -4.70 -12.57 9.98
C PHE A 294 -5.21 -13.64 9.00
N PRO A 295 -5.41 -14.92 9.40
CA PRO A 295 -5.92 -15.93 8.47
C PRO A 295 -7.34 -15.61 8.00
N PHE A 296 -8.18 -14.99 8.83
CA PHE A 296 -9.49 -14.52 8.42
C PHE A 296 -9.40 -13.49 7.29
N LEU A 297 -8.53 -12.48 7.44
CA LEU A 297 -8.31 -11.47 6.40
C LEU A 297 -7.70 -12.08 5.15
N LEU A 298 -6.74 -13.01 5.28
CA LEU A 298 -6.12 -13.72 4.17
C LEU A 298 -7.17 -14.49 3.35
N LEU A 299 -8.04 -15.25 4.01
CA LEU A 299 -9.08 -16.03 3.34
C LEU A 299 -10.14 -15.14 2.70
N ILE A 300 -10.62 -14.10 3.40
CA ILE A 300 -11.66 -13.22 2.87
C ILE A 300 -11.13 -12.42 1.66
N THR A 301 -9.90 -11.91 1.72
CA THR A 301 -9.29 -11.20 0.57
C THR A 301 -9.07 -12.13 -0.61
N LEU A 302 -8.65 -13.37 -0.38
CA LEU A 302 -8.49 -14.37 -1.42
C LEU A 302 -9.84 -14.70 -2.09
N ILE A 303 -10.89 -14.94 -1.29
CA ILE A 303 -12.24 -15.21 -1.81
C ILE A 303 -12.77 -14.00 -2.60
N CYS A 304 -12.64 -12.80 -2.05
CA CYS A 304 -13.03 -11.58 -2.77
C CYS A 304 -12.27 -11.44 -4.09
N TYR A 305 -10.96 -11.72 -4.10
CA TYR A 305 -10.15 -11.65 -5.29
C TYR A 305 -10.67 -12.57 -6.40
N TYR A 306 -11.00 -13.83 -6.08
CA TYR A 306 -11.57 -14.79 -7.05
C TYR A 306 -12.99 -14.47 -7.50
N ILE A 307 -13.76 -13.74 -6.70
CA ILE A 307 -15.13 -13.33 -7.08
C ILE A 307 -15.11 -12.15 -8.07
N TYR A 308 -14.12 -11.25 -7.93
CA TYR A 308 -14.07 -10.01 -8.72
C TYR A 308 -13.14 -10.08 -9.94
N MET A 309 -12.34 -11.14 -10.08
CA MET A 309 -11.52 -11.41 -11.26
C MET A 309 -12.19 -12.37 -12.22
#